data_9155a1efcfb4f59a0b4cbb1616f1de74
#
_entry.id   9155a1efcfb4f59a0b4cbb1616f1de74
#
_cell.length_a   1.000
_cell.length_b   1.000
_cell.length_c   1.000
_cell.angle_alpha   90.00
_cell.angle_beta   90.00
_cell.angle_gamma   90.00
#
_symmetry.space_group_name_H-M   'P 1'
#
loop_
_entity.id
_entity.type
_entity.pdbx_description
1 polymer ?
#
loop_
_entity_poly.entity_id
_entity_poly.type
_entity_poly.pdbx_seq_one_letter_code
_entity_poly.pdbx_strand_id
1 'polypeptide(L)'
;MFSGIIKKTGIVKKIIFNKKEIQIGIKSSLKLSNKDLGSSINCSGVCLTLEKIYKGLYYFYLSGETLRISNFKNIKCNHIINLEKSLSLGNRISGHFVQGHVDTTSKLKKKCIYGKSWYLYFSINKSFKKFLNYKSSVAINGVSLTIAKLFANSFLIVVIPHTLKLTNLKNIIKNDIVNIEIDIFAKYIKNLNK
;
A
#
# COMPACT_ATOMS: atom_id res chain seq x y z
N MET A 1 -8.62 -0.08 10.09
CA MET A 1 -9.16 0.65 8.91
C MET A 1 -8.35 1.91 8.67
N PHE A 2 -8.13 2.24 7.41
CA PHE A 2 -7.33 3.36 6.93
C PHE A 2 -8.11 4.09 5.84
N SER A 3 -7.65 5.27 5.43
CA SER A 3 -8.26 6.05 4.35
C SER A 3 -7.50 5.95 3.02
N GLY A 4 -6.28 5.43 3.04
CA GLY A 4 -5.37 5.43 1.91
C GLY A 4 -4.75 6.80 1.61
N ILE A 5 -4.81 7.72 2.56
CA ILE A 5 -4.18 9.04 2.47
C ILE A 5 -2.86 9.03 3.24
N ILE A 6 -1.80 8.82 2.51
CA ILE A 6 -0.46 8.72 3.09
C ILE A 6 0.02 10.09 3.56
N LYS A 7 0.43 10.16 4.81
CA LYS A 7 0.95 11.39 5.42
C LYS A 7 2.46 11.39 5.55
N LYS A 8 3.07 10.23 5.68
CA LYS A 8 4.52 10.07 5.85
C LYS A 8 5.00 8.79 5.19
N THR A 9 6.27 8.80 4.81
CA THR A 9 6.99 7.58 4.46
C THR A 9 7.97 7.21 5.56
N GLY A 10 8.42 5.98 5.55
CA GLY A 10 9.51 5.48 6.38
C GLY A 10 10.53 4.73 5.55
N ILE A 11 11.71 4.52 6.11
CA ILE A 11 12.80 3.79 5.49
C ILE A 11 13.08 2.53 6.32
N VAL A 12 13.09 1.37 5.69
CA VAL A 12 13.50 0.12 6.33
C VAL A 12 14.98 0.20 6.69
N LYS A 13 15.31 0.15 7.97
CA LYS A 13 16.68 0.22 8.48
C LYS A 13 17.18 -1.09 9.03
N LYS A 14 16.27 -1.99 9.39
CA LYS A 14 16.63 -3.29 9.93
C LYS A 14 15.67 -4.36 9.42
N ILE A 15 16.21 -5.53 9.12
CA ILE A 15 15.43 -6.73 8.80
C ILE A 15 16.05 -7.85 9.63
N ILE A 16 15.21 -8.55 10.40
CA ILE A 16 15.59 -9.70 11.21
C ILE A 16 14.82 -10.89 10.65
N PHE A 17 15.53 -11.88 10.17
CA PHE A 17 14.95 -13.10 9.60
C PHE A 17 14.76 -14.15 10.71
N ASN A 18 13.58 -14.77 10.73
CA ASN A 18 13.25 -15.89 11.59
C ASN A 18 12.51 -16.95 10.79
N LYS A 19 13.24 -17.93 10.24
CA LYS A 19 12.70 -19.00 9.37
C LYS A 19 11.89 -18.43 8.19
N LYS A 20 10.55 -18.56 8.25
CA LYS A 20 9.62 -18.10 7.20
C LYS A 20 9.02 -16.72 7.48
N GLU A 21 9.49 -16.02 8.48
CA GLU A 21 8.93 -14.78 9.01
C GLU A 21 10.03 -13.74 9.12
N ILE A 22 9.66 -12.47 9.15
CA ILE A 22 10.63 -11.40 9.37
C ILE A 22 10.07 -10.37 10.34
N GLN A 23 10.99 -9.69 11.03
CA GLN A 23 10.69 -8.45 11.72
C GLN A 23 11.44 -7.32 11.02
N ILE A 24 10.74 -6.23 10.72
CA ILE A 24 11.34 -5.04 10.10
C ILE A 24 11.36 -3.88 11.08
N GLY A 25 12.47 -3.12 11.08
CA GLY A 25 12.62 -1.85 11.79
C GLY A 25 12.58 -0.68 10.81
N ILE A 26 11.58 0.19 10.94
CA ILE A 26 11.35 1.34 10.05
C ILE A 26 11.71 2.63 10.79
N LYS A 27 12.52 3.49 10.15
CA LYS A 27 12.75 4.88 10.58
C LYS A 27 11.78 5.80 9.84
N SER A 28 11.04 6.62 10.57
CA SER A 28 10.10 7.57 9.98
C SER A 28 9.92 8.80 10.87
N SER A 29 9.45 9.89 10.24
CA SER A 29 8.95 11.10 10.94
C SER A 29 7.46 10.99 11.29
N LEU A 30 6.80 9.87 11.04
CA LEU A 30 5.47 9.59 11.56
C LEU A 30 5.56 9.52 13.10
N LYS A 31 4.83 10.38 13.80
CA LYS A 31 4.87 10.42 15.26
C LYS A 31 4.11 9.21 15.84
N LEU A 32 4.85 8.15 16.17
CA LEU A 32 4.36 7.00 16.94
C LEU A 32 5.01 7.04 18.34
N SER A 33 4.24 6.67 19.33
CA SER A 33 4.64 6.65 20.75
C SER A 33 4.27 5.32 21.39
N ASN A 34 4.64 5.12 22.65
CA ASN A 34 4.27 3.92 23.40
C ASN A 34 2.74 3.73 23.51
N LYS A 35 1.95 4.80 23.36
CA LYS A 35 0.47 4.72 23.30
C LYS A 35 -0.04 4.05 22.03
N ASP A 36 0.79 4.01 20.99
CA ASP A 36 0.46 3.38 19.71
C ASP A 36 0.90 1.90 19.65
N LEU A 37 1.56 1.36 20.69
CA LEU A 37 1.92 -0.07 20.74
C LEU A 37 0.67 -0.94 20.69
N GLY A 38 0.73 -2.01 19.90
CA GLY A 38 -0.41 -2.87 19.61
C GLY A 38 -1.39 -2.32 18.56
N SER A 39 -1.25 -1.05 18.12
CA SER A 39 -2.11 -0.49 17.08
C SER A 39 -1.70 -0.94 15.68
N SER A 40 -2.67 -0.94 14.77
CA SER A 40 -2.46 -1.21 13.36
C SER A 40 -1.92 0.02 12.63
N ILE A 41 -0.85 -0.20 11.87
CA ILE A 41 -0.27 0.80 10.95
C ILE A 41 -0.32 0.22 9.54
N ASN A 42 -0.80 1.00 8.59
CA ASN A 42 -0.72 0.67 7.17
C ASN A 42 0.72 0.90 6.69
N CYS A 43 1.39 -0.18 6.33
CA CYS A 43 2.74 -0.19 5.80
C CYS A 43 2.70 -0.58 4.32
N SER A 44 2.71 0.41 3.41
CA SER A 44 2.59 0.18 1.96
C SER A 44 1.44 -0.76 1.58
N GLY A 45 0.26 -0.58 2.18
CA GLY A 45 -0.92 -1.40 1.91
C GLY A 45 -1.05 -2.65 2.76
N VAL A 46 -0.09 -2.93 3.63
CA VAL A 46 -0.15 -4.06 4.58
C VAL A 46 -0.47 -3.54 5.97
N CYS A 47 -1.53 -4.06 6.58
CA CYS A 47 -1.88 -3.80 7.97
C CYS A 47 -0.92 -4.57 8.89
N LEU A 48 -0.05 -3.85 9.59
CA LEU A 48 0.92 -4.42 10.52
C LEU A 48 0.73 -3.85 11.91
N THR A 49 0.92 -4.68 12.92
CA THR A 49 0.88 -4.26 14.33
C THR A 49 2.21 -3.64 14.73
N LEU A 50 2.18 -2.46 15.34
CA LEU A 50 3.35 -1.85 15.95
C LEU A 50 3.72 -2.61 17.24
N GLU A 51 4.79 -3.41 17.21
CA GLU A 51 5.17 -4.25 18.34
C GLU A 51 6.10 -3.53 19.32
N LYS A 52 7.02 -2.71 18.78
CA LYS A 52 8.09 -2.11 19.58
C LYS A 52 8.56 -0.80 18.97
N ILE A 53 8.93 0.13 19.84
CA ILE A 53 9.69 1.34 19.50
C ILE A 53 11.03 1.24 20.20
N TYR A 54 12.12 1.20 19.44
CA TYR A 54 13.44 1.06 20.01
C TYR A 54 14.51 1.77 19.17
N LYS A 55 15.34 2.59 19.81
CA LYS A 55 16.40 3.39 19.16
C LYS A 55 15.90 4.18 17.94
N GLY A 56 14.71 4.79 18.04
CA GLY A 56 14.10 5.60 16.97
C GLY A 56 13.59 4.80 15.77
N LEU A 57 13.47 3.48 15.91
CA LEU A 57 12.87 2.60 14.91
C LEU A 57 11.53 2.04 15.40
N TYR A 58 10.59 1.89 14.48
CA TYR A 58 9.32 1.23 14.66
C TYR A 58 9.40 -0.20 14.14
N TYR A 59 9.11 -1.17 14.99
CA TYR A 59 9.25 -2.59 14.67
C TYR A 59 7.90 -3.23 14.40
N PHE A 60 7.86 -3.99 13.32
CA PHE A 60 6.68 -4.71 12.82
C PHE A 60 7.06 -6.14 12.48
N TYR A 61 6.20 -7.08 12.84
CA TYR A 61 6.33 -8.48 12.48
C TYR A 61 5.53 -8.79 11.21
N LEU A 62 6.11 -9.58 10.33
CA LEU A 62 5.49 -10.05 9.10
C LEU A 62 5.48 -11.57 9.07
N SER A 63 4.29 -12.13 9.06
CA SER A 63 4.09 -13.57 8.97
C SER A 63 4.48 -14.11 7.58
N GLY A 64 4.69 -15.41 7.49
CA GLY A 64 4.92 -16.07 6.21
C GLY A 64 3.81 -15.81 5.19
N GLU A 65 2.54 -15.75 5.64
CA GLU A 65 1.41 -15.40 4.76
C GLU A 65 1.51 -13.97 4.23
N THR A 66 1.81 -13.00 5.09
CA THR A 66 2.03 -11.61 4.67
C THR A 66 3.13 -11.50 3.61
N LEU A 67 4.24 -12.23 3.79
CA LEU A 67 5.31 -12.27 2.80
C LEU A 67 4.88 -12.92 1.50
N ARG A 68 4.06 -13.96 1.56
CA ARG A 68 3.58 -14.70 0.39
C ARG A 68 2.70 -13.84 -0.53
N ILE A 69 1.79 -13.04 0.04
CA ILE A 69 0.78 -12.29 -0.72
C ILE A 69 1.22 -10.86 -1.10
N SER A 70 2.25 -10.33 -0.44
CA SER A 70 2.67 -8.94 -0.62
C SER A 70 4.04 -8.81 -1.29
N ASN A 71 4.37 -7.59 -1.71
CA ASN A 71 5.70 -7.27 -2.23
C ASN A 71 6.80 -7.30 -1.14
N PHE A 72 6.43 -7.45 0.13
CA PHE A 72 7.39 -7.57 1.24
C PHE A 72 8.26 -8.82 1.19
N LYS A 73 7.90 -9.84 0.41
CA LYS A 73 8.80 -10.97 0.13
C LYS A 73 10.15 -10.53 -0.46
N ASN A 74 10.19 -9.37 -1.11
CA ASN A 74 11.39 -8.79 -1.73
C ASN A 74 11.92 -7.58 -0.95
N ILE A 75 11.50 -7.41 0.32
CA ILE A 75 11.90 -6.26 1.13
C ILE A 75 13.40 -6.24 1.37
N LYS A 76 13.99 -5.05 1.29
CA LYS A 76 15.43 -4.82 1.55
C LYS A 76 15.60 -3.59 2.43
N CYS A 77 16.76 -3.50 3.10
CA CYS A 77 17.15 -2.25 3.76
C CYS A 77 17.14 -1.10 2.75
N ASN A 78 16.80 0.07 3.25
CA ASN A 78 16.60 1.33 2.51
C ASN A 78 15.38 1.36 1.58
N HIS A 79 14.53 0.32 1.52
CA HIS A 79 13.22 0.46 0.88
C HIS A 79 12.38 1.53 1.58
N ILE A 80 11.66 2.32 0.77
CA ILE A 80 10.77 3.38 1.24
C ILE A 80 9.35 2.81 1.35
N ILE A 81 8.78 2.91 2.54
CA ILE A 81 7.45 2.39 2.90
C ILE A 81 6.50 3.56 3.13
N ASN A 82 5.32 3.52 2.51
CA ASN A 82 4.21 4.43 2.83
C ASN A 82 3.67 4.08 4.21
N LEU A 83 3.39 5.09 5.03
CA LEU A 83 2.88 4.88 6.40
C LEU A 83 1.62 5.71 6.64
N GLU A 84 0.61 5.05 7.21
CA GLU A 84 -0.63 5.68 7.66
C GLU A 84 -1.06 5.05 8.99
N LYS A 85 -1.43 5.89 9.98
CA LYS A 85 -2.07 5.42 11.21
C LYS A 85 -3.49 4.97 10.94
N SER A 86 -4.00 4.02 11.72
CA SER A 86 -5.42 3.69 11.70
C SER A 86 -6.28 4.93 11.98
N LEU A 87 -7.47 4.94 11.35
CA LEU A 87 -8.46 5.99 11.56
C LEU A 87 -8.95 5.96 13.02
N SER A 88 -9.07 7.13 13.60
CA SER A 88 -9.79 7.33 14.85
C SER A 88 -11.25 7.66 14.58
N LEU A 89 -12.13 7.42 15.53
CA LEU A 89 -13.54 7.82 15.43
C LEU A 89 -13.63 9.34 15.18
N GLY A 90 -14.52 9.75 14.27
CA GLY A 90 -14.68 11.16 13.88
C GLY A 90 -13.72 11.66 12.80
N ASN A 91 -12.72 10.88 12.37
CA ASN A 91 -11.86 11.29 11.26
C ASN A 91 -12.60 11.26 9.91
N ARG A 92 -12.26 12.22 9.02
CA ARG A 92 -12.74 12.23 7.64
C ARG A 92 -12.07 11.11 6.83
N ILE A 93 -12.87 10.40 6.03
CA ILE A 93 -12.39 9.43 5.05
C ILE A 93 -12.20 10.17 3.73
N SER A 94 -10.99 10.71 3.50
CA SER A 94 -10.69 11.52 2.29
C SER A 94 -10.31 10.68 1.07
N GLY A 95 -10.10 9.37 1.22
CA GLY A 95 -9.87 8.40 0.14
C GLY A 95 -11.03 7.43 0.02
N HIS A 96 -10.78 6.16 0.30
CA HIS A 96 -11.80 5.11 0.42
C HIS A 96 -11.48 4.20 1.62
N PHE A 97 -12.33 3.23 1.92
CA PHE A 97 -12.07 2.27 2.99
C PHE A 97 -10.93 1.32 2.60
N VAL A 98 -9.76 1.54 3.17
CA VAL A 98 -8.57 0.68 3.02
C VAL A 98 -8.39 -0.13 4.29
N GLN A 99 -8.33 -1.45 4.17
CA GLN A 99 -8.17 -2.35 5.31
C GLN A 99 -6.70 -2.63 5.63
N GLY A 100 -5.81 -2.47 4.64
CA GLY A 100 -4.43 -2.95 4.71
C GLY A 100 -4.34 -4.46 4.43
N HIS A 101 -5.33 -5.01 3.75
CA HIS A 101 -5.43 -6.42 3.38
C HIS A 101 -5.13 -6.60 1.90
N VAL A 102 -3.86 -6.79 1.58
CA VAL A 102 -3.39 -6.96 0.21
C VAL A 102 -4.06 -8.16 -0.45
N ASP A 103 -4.73 -7.94 -1.57
CA ASP A 103 -5.36 -9.00 -2.36
C ASP A 103 -4.38 -9.65 -3.33
N THR A 104 -3.49 -8.85 -3.91
CA THR A 104 -2.50 -9.30 -4.90
C THR A 104 -1.38 -8.27 -5.05
N THR A 105 -0.39 -8.63 -5.84
CA THR A 105 0.63 -7.69 -6.29
C THR A 105 0.47 -7.39 -7.77
N SER A 106 0.97 -6.23 -8.18
CA SER A 106 0.96 -5.79 -9.57
C SER A 106 2.34 -5.26 -9.98
N LYS A 107 2.67 -5.44 -11.24
CA LYS A 107 3.90 -4.92 -11.84
C LYS A 107 3.63 -3.61 -12.59
N LEU A 108 4.45 -2.59 -12.39
CA LEU A 108 4.44 -1.38 -13.21
C LEU A 108 4.95 -1.69 -14.62
N LYS A 109 4.06 -1.71 -15.60
CA LYS A 109 4.37 -2.02 -17.01
C LYS A 109 4.96 -0.82 -17.76
N LYS A 110 4.38 0.36 -17.51
CA LYS A 110 4.73 1.60 -18.21
C LYS A 110 4.52 2.80 -17.31
N LYS A 111 5.42 3.77 -17.40
CA LYS A 111 5.30 5.10 -16.78
C LYS A 111 5.46 6.16 -17.87
N CYS A 112 4.48 7.05 -17.99
CA CYS A 112 4.54 8.23 -18.84
C CYS A 112 4.35 9.48 -17.96
N ILE A 113 4.96 10.57 -18.32
CA ILE A 113 4.84 11.84 -17.63
C ILE A 113 4.25 12.84 -18.62
N TYR A 114 3.09 13.43 -18.26
CA TYR A 114 2.46 14.48 -19.03
C TYR A 114 2.25 15.69 -18.11
N GLY A 115 2.91 16.78 -18.44
CA GLY A 115 3.00 17.95 -17.56
C GLY A 115 3.60 17.55 -16.21
N LYS A 116 2.86 17.78 -15.13
CA LYS A 116 3.28 17.45 -13.76
C LYS A 116 2.70 16.12 -13.25
N SER A 117 1.87 15.42 -14.03
CA SER A 117 1.17 14.20 -13.64
C SER A 117 1.84 12.96 -14.20
N TRP A 118 1.85 11.87 -13.43
CA TRP A 118 2.39 10.59 -13.84
C TRP A 118 1.27 9.62 -14.19
N TYR A 119 1.37 9.01 -15.36
CA TYR A 119 0.46 8.00 -15.89
C TYR A 119 1.11 6.64 -15.71
N LEU A 120 0.61 5.88 -14.75
CA LEU A 120 1.18 4.61 -14.31
C LEU A 120 0.28 3.45 -14.77
N TYR A 121 0.84 2.58 -15.61
CA TYR A 121 0.13 1.41 -16.14
C TYR A 121 0.56 0.17 -15.35
N PHE A 122 -0.38 -0.40 -14.61
CA PHE A 122 -0.16 -1.58 -13.79
C PHE A 122 -0.76 -2.82 -14.44
N SER A 123 -0.07 -3.98 -14.35
CA SER A 123 -0.63 -5.26 -14.74
C SER A 123 -1.79 -5.64 -13.83
N ILE A 124 -2.72 -6.44 -14.32
CA ILE A 124 -3.77 -7.04 -13.48
C ILE A 124 -4.02 -8.48 -13.89
N ASN A 125 -4.13 -9.38 -12.91
CA ASN A 125 -4.55 -10.75 -13.13
C ASN A 125 -6.05 -10.78 -13.48
N LYS A 126 -6.45 -11.67 -14.39
CA LYS A 126 -7.85 -11.83 -14.82
C LYS A 126 -8.80 -12.09 -13.64
N SER A 127 -8.37 -12.85 -12.63
CA SER A 127 -9.16 -13.14 -11.43
C SER A 127 -9.54 -11.90 -10.61
N PHE A 128 -8.67 -10.87 -10.60
CA PHE A 128 -8.90 -9.62 -9.87
C PHE A 128 -9.51 -8.52 -10.74
N LYS A 129 -9.35 -8.59 -12.07
CA LYS A 129 -9.89 -7.59 -13.01
C LYS A 129 -11.40 -7.37 -12.84
N LYS A 130 -12.15 -8.43 -12.53
CA LYS A 130 -13.60 -8.39 -12.34
C LYS A 130 -14.08 -7.47 -11.21
N PHE A 131 -13.19 -7.07 -10.32
CA PHE A 131 -13.47 -6.15 -9.21
C PHE A 131 -13.08 -4.70 -9.52
N LEU A 132 -12.40 -4.44 -10.63
CA LEU A 132 -11.96 -3.12 -11.04
C LEU A 132 -12.92 -2.53 -12.07
N ASN A 133 -13.32 -1.28 -11.86
CA ASN A 133 -14.16 -0.54 -12.80
C ASN A 133 -13.53 0.82 -13.13
N TYR A 134 -13.91 1.38 -14.28
CA TYR A 134 -13.57 2.76 -14.62
C TYR A 134 -14.08 3.69 -13.52
N LYS A 135 -13.25 4.60 -13.05
CA LYS A 135 -13.51 5.53 -11.95
C LYS A 135 -13.69 4.90 -10.54
N SER A 136 -13.56 3.59 -10.38
CA SER A 136 -13.53 3.00 -9.04
C SER A 136 -12.22 3.28 -8.32
N SER A 137 -12.24 3.12 -7.00
CA SER A 137 -11.07 3.21 -6.14
C SER A 137 -10.25 1.92 -6.14
N VAL A 138 -8.95 2.06 -5.93
CA VAL A 138 -8.00 0.96 -5.67
C VAL A 138 -6.88 1.48 -4.77
N ALA A 139 -6.42 0.67 -3.83
CA ALA A 139 -5.24 1.03 -3.06
C ALA A 139 -3.98 0.42 -3.67
N ILE A 140 -2.98 1.26 -3.97
CA ILE A 140 -1.67 0.86 -4.49
C ILE A 140 -0.59 1.25 -3.48
N ASN A 141 0.13 0.27 -2.93
CA ASN A 141 1.02 0.48 -1.79
C ASN A 141 0.33 1.29 -0.68
N GLY A 142 -0.94 1.01 -0.42
CA GLY A 142 -1.76 1.69 0.58
C GLY A 142 -2.24 3.09 0.19
N VAL A 143 -1.93 3.57 -1.01
CA VAL A 143 -2.40 4.88 -1.51
C VAL A 143 -3.74 4.71 -2.19
N SER A 144 -4.76 5.44 -1.74
CA SER A 144 -6.08 5.52 -2.40
C SER A 144 -5.96 6.26 -3.73
N LEU A 145 -6.31 5.58 -4.82
CA LEU A 145 -6.18 6.09 -6.19
C LEU A 145 -7.42 5.72 -7.01
N THR A 146 -7.67 6.50 -8.06
CA THR A 146 -8.79 6.27 -8.97
C THR A 146 -8.32 5.62 -10.26
N ILE A 147 -9.03 4.61 -10.73
CA ILE A 147 -8.78 3.95 -12.01
C ILE A 147 -9.21 4.88 -13.15
N ALA A 148 -8.22 5.37 -13.91
CA ALA A 148 -8.46 6.28 -15.04
C ALA A 148 -8.82 5.55 -16.33
N LYS A 149 -8.35 4.30 -16.51
CA LYS A 149 -8.70 3.46 -17.67
C LYS A 149 -8.41 1.99 -17.37
N LEU A 150 -9.25 1.10 -17.91
CA LEU A 150 -9.04 -0.34 -17.89
C LEU A 150 -8.69 -0.85 -19.29
N PHE A 151 -7.77 -1.83 -19.33
CA PHE A 151 -7.36 -2.55 -20.52
C PHE A 151 -7.55 -4.06 -20.31
N ALA A 152 -7.27 -4.87 -21.31
CA ALA A 152 -7.43 -6.33 -21.22
C ALA A 152 -6.64 -6.92 -20.01
N ASN A 153 -5.35 -6.55 -19.85
CA ASN A 153 -4.45 -7.11 -18.85
C ASN A 153 -3.72 -6.03 -18.01
N SER A 154 -4.28 -4.83 -17.94
CA SER A 154 -3.70 -3.72 -17.18
C SER A 154 -4.74 -2.64 -16.88
N PHE A 155 -4.38 -1.74 -15.97
CA PHE A 155 -5.16 -0.53 -15.68
C PHE A 155 -4.24 0.67 -15.56
N LEU A 156 -4.80 1.84 -15.77
CA LEU A 156 -4.12 3.13 -15.72
C LEU A 156 -4.56 3.90 -14.47
N ILE A 157 -3.58 4.43 -13.78
CA ILE A 157 -3.75 5.42 -12.71
C ILE A 157 -3.04 6.69 -13.11
N VAL A 158 -3.66 7.85 -12.82
CA VAL A 158 -3.03 9.16 -12.94
C VAL A 158 -2.69 9.67 -11.56
N VAL A 159 -1.40 9.91 -11.30
CA VAL A 159 -0.89 10.38 -10.00
C VAL A 159 -0.49 11.84 -10.11
N ILE A 160 -1.10 12.67 -9.28
CA ILE A 160 -0.85 14.11 -9.21
C ILE A 160 0.42 14.44 -8.40
N PRO A 161 1.03 15.62 -8.57
CA PRO A 161 2.27 15.98 -7.89
C PRO A 161 2.21 15.89 -6.36
N HIS A 162 1.08 16.26 -5.76
CA HIS A 162 0.90 16.19 -4.31
C HIS A 162 1.05 14.75 -3.78
N THR A 163 0.40 13.80 -4.44
CA THR A 163 0.48 12.36 -4.09
C THR A 163 1.90 11.82 -4.31
N LEU A 164 2.56 12.20 -5.41
CA LEU A 164 3.95 11.82 -5.66
C LEU A 164 4.89 12.31 -4.55
N LYS A 165 4.70 13.56 -4.09
CA LYS A 165 5.53 14.17 -3.04
C LYS A 165 5.43 13.41 -1.71
N LEU A 166 4.26 12.90 -1.36
CA LEU A 166 3.98 12.30 -0.05
C LEU A 166 4.17 10.79 -0.01
N THR A 167 4.31 10.12 -1.16
CA THR A 167 4.29 8.65 -1.23
C THR A 167 5.54 8.07 -1.89
N ASN A 168 5.75 6.77 -1.72
CA ASN A 168 6.82 6.05 -2.40
C ASN A 168 6.57 5.88 -3.91
N LEU A 169 5.41 6.27 -4.43
CA LEU A 169 5.09 6.18 -5.86
C LEU A 169 6.03 7.01 -6.74
N LYS A 170 6.64 8.08 -6.19
CA LYS A 170 7.65 8.87 -6.91
C LYS A 170 8.92 8.08 -7.24
N ASN A 171 9.19 7.00 -6.51
CA ASN A 171 10.42 6.22 -6.66
C ASN A 171 10.25 4.98 -7.51
N ILE A 172 8.99 4.61 -7.88
CA ILE A 172 8.76 3.38 -8.64
C ILE A 172 9.25 3.51 -10.08
N ILE A 173 9.86 2.43 -10.55
CA ILE A 173 10.36 2.28 -11.92
C ILE A 173 9.68 1.10 -12.63
N LYS A 174 9.85 1.02 -13.95
CA LYS A 174 9.30 -0.09 -14.74
C LYS A 174 9.78 -1.43 -14.17
N ASN A 175 8.85 -2.37 -14.07
CA ASN A 175 8.96 -3.71 -13.50
C ASN A 175 8.91 -3.79 -11.96
N ASP A 176 8.87 -2.67 -11.24
CA ASP A 176 8.63 -2.71 -9.79
C ASP A 176 7.28 -3.35 -9.48
N ILE A 177 7.26 -4.06 -8.36
CA ILE A 177 6.07 -4.75 -7.84
C ILE A 177 5.48 -3.92 -6.71
N VAL A 178 4.18 -3.65 -6.81
CA VAL A 178 3.40 -2.92 -5.82
C VAL A 178 2.31 -3.80 -5.21
N ASN A 179 1.92 -3.52 -3.97
CA ASN A 179 0.77 -4.14 -3.33
C ASN A 179 -0.52 -3.54 -3.86
N ILE A 180 -1.52 -4.37 -4.11
CA ILE A 180 -2.85 -3.97 -4.55
C ILE A 180 -3.88 -4.46 -3.53
N GLU A 181 -4.72 -3.55 -3.07
CA GLU A 181 -5.94 -3.86 -2.34
C GLU A 181 -7.13 -3.35 -3.14
N ILE A 182 -8.07 -4.24 -3.41
CA ILE A 182 -9.34 -3.94 -4.09
C ILE A 182 -10.28 -3.27 -3.09
N ASP A 183 -11.05 -2.29 -3.58
CA ASP A 183 -12.09 -1.67 -2.77
C ASP A 183 -13.04 -2.73 -2.20
N ILE A 184 -13.24 -2.69 -0.89
CA ILE A 184 -14.02 -3.70 -0.16
C ILE A 184 -15.46 -3.78 -0.68
N PHE A 185 -16.07 -2.65 -1.05
CA PHE A 185 -17.43 -2.63 -1.60
C PHE A 185 -17.50 -3.38 -2.94
N ALA A 186 -16.49 -3.25 -3.80
CA ALA A 186 -16.43 -4.00 -5.04
C ALA A 186 -16.36 -5.52 -4.81
N LYS A 187 -15.66 -5.96 -3.75
CA LYS A 187 -15.61 -7.38 -3.36
C LYS A 187 -16.97 -7.90 -2.90
N TYR A 188 -17.66 -7.18 -2.02
CA TYR A 188 -18.96 -7.60 -1.49
C TYR A 188 -20.06 -7.59 -2.56
N ILE A 189 -20.19 -6.49 -3.32
CA ILE A 189 -21.21 -6.39 -4.39
C ILE A 189 -21.04 -7.52 -5.40
N LYS A 190 -19.81 -7.85 -5.78
CA LYS A 190 -19.57 -8.92 -6.74
C LYS A 190 -19.91 -10.32 -6.20
N ASN A 191 -19.81 -10.53 -4.90
CA ASN A 191 -20.17 -11.80 -4.27
C ASN A 191 -21.70 -11.96 -4.09
N LEU A 192 -22.43 -10.85 -3.93
CA LEU A 192 -23.89 -10.87 -3.84
C LEU A 192 -24.57 -11.15 -5.19
N ASN A 193 -23.87 -10.92 -6.31
CA ASN A 193 -24.37 -11.13 -7.67
C ASN A 193 -23.90 -12.49 -8.27
N LYS A 194 -23.56 -13.44 -7.42
CA LYS A 194 -23.36 -14.85 -7.78
C LYS A 194 -24.63 -15.61 -7.45
#